data_3063f44a7510e1caa490e5e101d440a7
#
_entry.id   3063f44a7510e1caa490e5e101d440a7
#
_cell.length_a   1.000
_cell.length_b   1.000
_cell.length_c   1.000
_cell.angle_alpha   90.00
_cell.angle_beta   90.00
_cell.angle_gamma   90.00
#
_symmetry.space_group_name_H-M   'P 1'
#
loop_
_entity.id
_entity.type
_entity.pdbx_description
1 polymer ?
#
loop_
_entity_poly.entity_id
_entity_poly.type
_entity_poly.pdbx_seq_one_letter_code
_entity_poly.pdbx_strand_id
1 'polypeptide(L)'
;MFKYLETFKVVYETKHFSKAAELLFIAQPTVSAQIKQLEADLGVALFIRNGRQEIETTPQGDLLYQKSVNLLDEWRELKSDLQHEKNQITHCVIGASHTYSIYVLPDLIIQLKRVFPKLSITIKLMNSLAVVEALNRHEIDFGFIEKPLSMKHMHRFPLVKDQLVIVGNPEIGPWLVREETSGVYYYTQRYIEEHDIKQEQVSIHNNEIIVALLKKGYGCSIISERAAQGLDYKLLSEKYQRHFYLITRDQESRDELSKLVTWIRQQARDARSN
;
A
#
# COMPACT_ATOMS: atom_id res chain seq x y z
N MET A 1 -1.20 20.01 23.06
CA MET A 1 -0.10 19.29 22.39
C MET A 1 -0.62 18.41 21.27
N PHE A 2 -1.46 17.36 21.48
CA PHE A 2 -1.93 16.44 20.43
C PHE A 2 -2.53 17.13 19.21
N LYS A 3 -3.36 18.18 19.40
CA LYS A 3 -3.92 18.98 18.30
C LYS A 3 -2.81 19.62 17.44
N TYR A 4 -1.73 20.06 18.04
CA TYR A 4 -0.61 20.66 17.30
C TYR A 4 0.19 19.61 16.53
N LEU A 5 0.32 18.38 17.10
CA LEU A 5 0.94 17.26 16.40
C LEU A 5 0.08 16.79 15.20
N GLU A 6 -1.27 16.78 15.32
CA GLU A 6 -2.16 16.51 14.19
C GLU A 6 -1.98 17.54 13.08
N THR A 7 -1.96 18.83 13.44
CA THR A 7 -1.71 19.91 12.47
C THR A 7 -0.34 19.79 11.83
N PHE A 8 0.70 19.51 12.62
CA PHE A 8 2.05 19.28 12.13
C PHE A 8 2.11 18.12 11.13
N LYS A 9 1.48 16.99 11.44
CA LYS A 9 1.40 15.82 10.55
C LYS A 9 0.84 16.22 9.19
N VAL A 10 -0.31 16.90 9.15
CA VAL A 10 -0.96 17.31 7.89
C VAL A 10 -0.11 18.33 7.11
N VAL A 11 0.54 19.29 7.78
CA VAL A 11 1.46 20.24 7.13
C VAL A 11 2.68 19.51 6.57
N TYR A 12 3.24 18.55 7.30
CA TYR A 12 4.36 17.72 6.86
C TYR A 12 4.03 16.94 5.59
N GLU A 13 2.85 16.31 5.52
CA GLU A 13 2.39 15.49 4.40
C GLU A 13 2.04 16.32 3.16
N THR A 14 1.42 17.48 3.36
CA THR A 14 0.98 18.34 2.25
C THR A 14 2.08 19.25 1.74
N LYS A 15 3.13 19.51 2.54
CA LYS A 15 4.18 20.51 2.28
C LYS A 15 3.62 21.91 1.99
N HIS A 16 2.40 22.20 2.46
CA HIS A 16 1.70 23.44 2.13
C HIS A 16 0.69 23.85 3.21
N PHE A 17 0.87 25.02 3.84
CA PHE A 17 0.00 25.49 4.93
C PHE A 17 -1.47 25.66 4.53
N SER A 18 -1.74 26.19 3.33
CA SER A 18 -3.13 26.41 2.88
C SER A 18 -3.84 25.08 2.58
N LYS A 19 -3.16 24.10 1.95
CA LYS A 19 -3.72 22.75 1.73
C LYS A 19 -3.99 22.04 3.06
N ALA A 20 -3.08 22.18 4.02
CA ALA A 20 -3.27 21.65 5.36
C ALA A 20 -4.48 22.27 6.06
N ALA A 21 -4.68 23.58 5.91
CA ALA A 21 -5.82 24.30 6.46
C ALA A 21 -7.15 23.80 5.88
N GLU A 22 -7.21 23.59 4.56
CA GLU A 22 -8.37 23.01 3.87
C GLU A 22 -8.69 21.61 4.40
N LEU A 23 -7.70 20.72 4.50
CA LEU A 23 -7.87 19.35 5.00
C LEU A 23 -8.28 19.30 6.48
N LEU A 24 -7.85 20.27 7.27
CA LEU A 24 -8.17 20.37 8.70
C LEU A 24 -9.45 21.15 8.96
N PHE A 25 -10.06 21.75 7.94
CA PHE A 25 -11.26 22.61 8.05
C PHE A 25 -11.06 23.78 9.03
N ILE A 26 -9.86 24.40 9.02
CA ILE A 26 -9.52 25.58 9.83
C ILE A 26 -8.85 26.67 8.98
N ALA A 27 -8.78 27.89 9.51
CA ALA A 27 -8.12 28.98 8.81
C ALA A 27 -6.59 28.80 8.75
N GLN A 28 -5.97 29.16 7.62
CA GLN A 28 -4.51 29.05 7.44
C GLN A 28 -3.70 29.78 8.54
N PRO A 29 -4.09 30.98 9.03
CA PRO A 29 -3.41 31.62 10.17
C PRO A 29 -3.41 30.74 11.44
N THR A 30 -4.47 29.96 11.67
CA THR A 30 -4.57 29.02 12.80
C THR A 30 -3.56 27.89 12.65
N VAL A 31 -3.41 27.33 11.44
CA VAL A 31 -2.38 26.31 11.15
C VAL A 31 -0.98 26.88 11.44
N SER A 32 -0.69 28.07 10.92
CA SER A 32 0.59 28.76 11.15
C SER A 32 0.87 29.02 12.63
N ALA A 33 -0.14 29.44 13.39
CA ALA A 33 -0.01 29.69 14.83
C ALA A 33 0.25 28.39 15.61
N GLN A 34 -0.44 27.30 15.27
CA GLN A 34 -0.27 26.01 15.92
C GLN A 34 1.11 25.41 15.65
N ILE A 35 1.64 25.54 14.42
CA ILE A 35 3.01 25.11 14.10
C ILE A 35 4.03 25.94 14.87
N LYS A 36 3.91 27.28 14.88
CA LYS A 36 4.79 28.14 15.66
C LYS A 36 4.79 27.80 17.16
N GLN A 37 3.61 27.50 17.71
CA GLN A 37 3.51 27.12 19.11
C GLN A 37 4.21 25.78 19.36
N LEU A 38 4.05 24.81 18.47
CA LEU A 38 4.73 23.51 18.57
C LEU A 38 6.26 23.66 18.47
N GLU A 39 6.75 24.49 17.54
CA GLU A 39 8.17 24.80 17.40
C GLU A 39 8.72 25.50 18.66
N ALA A 40 7.95 26.41 19.25
CA ALA A 40 8.32 27.08 20.51
C ALA A 40 8.33 26.10 21.70
N ASP A 41 7.32 25.22 21.82
CA ASP A 41 7.24 24.23 22.89
C ASP A 41 8.40 23.22 22.83
N LEU A 42 8.88 22.89 21.61
CA LEU A 42 9.99 21.96 21.39
C LEU A 42 11.36 22.63 21.34
N GLY A 43 11.42 23.94 21.20
CA GLY A 43 12.66 24.72 21.08
C GLY A 43 13.43 24.49 19.78
N VAL A 44 12.78 23.97 18.73
CA VAL A 44 13.40 23.67 17.42
C VAL A 44 12.48 24.08 16.27
N ALA A 45 13.09 24.47 15.14
CA ALA A 45 12.34 24.67 13.90
C ALA A 45 12.04 23.32 13.25
N LEU A 46 10.80 23.14 12.81
CA LEU A 46 10.33 21.92 12.14
C LEU A 46 10.25 22.09 10.62
N PHE A 47 10.12 23.36 10.17
CA PHE A 47 10.02 23.73 8.76
C PHE A 47 10.95 24.89 8.42
N ILE A 48 11.50 24.83 7.21
CA ILE A 48 12.23 25.93 6.57
C ILE A 48 11.25 26.69 5.67
N ARG A 49 11.18 28.01 5.84
CA ARG A 49 10.25 28.87 5.10
C ARG A 49 11.04 29.68 4.06
N ASN A 50 11.10 29.21 2.83
CA ASN A 50 11.88 29.84 1.74
C ASN A 50 11.09 30.91 0.95
N GLY A 51 10.16 31.64 1.56
CA GLY A 51 9.46 32.79 0.95
C GLY A 51 8.54 32.48 -0.23
N ARG A 52 8.49 31.26 -0.73
CA ARG A 52 7.56 30.73 -1.73
C ARG A 52 6.63 29.69 -1.10
N GLN A 53 5.53 29.36 -1.77
CA GLN A 53 4.44 28.53 -1.23
C GLN A 53 4.83 27.12 -0.75
N GLU A 54 5.98 26.59 -1.15
CA GLU A 54 6.47 25.28 -0.72
C GLU A 54 7.35 25.39 0.53
N ILE A 55 7.20 24.41 1.43
CA ILE A 55 7.90 24.31 2.70
C ILE A 55 8.80 23.07 2.66
N GLU A 56 10.03 23.23 3.08
CA GLU A 56 10.96 22.14 3.33
C GLU A 56 10.92 21.74 4.80
N THR A 57 11.14 20.47 5.09
CA THR A 57 11.24 19.96 6.45
C THR A 57 12.67 20.05 6.95
N THR A 58 12.83 20.26 8.27
CA THR A 58 14.12 20.13 8.92
C THR A 58 14.36 18.67 9.31
N PRO A 59 15.61 18.24 9.60
CA PRO A 59 15.88 16.91 10.16
C PRO A 59 15.11 16.65 11.47
N GLN A 60 14.86 17.70 12.28
CA GLN A 60 14.03 17.63 13.49
C GLN A 60 12.56 17.42 13.15
N GLY A 61 12.07 18.05 12.06
CA GLY A 61 10.74 17.81 11.52
C GLY A 61 10.55 16.37 11.05
N ASP A 62 11.53 15.81 10.35
CA ASP A 62 11.48 14.42 9.90
C ASP A 62 11.45 13.43 11.07
N LEU A 63 12.28 13.67 12.09
CA LEU A 63 12.29 12.88 13.32
C LEU A 63 10.96 12.96 14.07
N LEU A 64 10.43 14.19 14.23
CA LEU A 64 9.15 14.42 14.89
C LEU A 64 8.02 13.72 14.14
N TYR A 65 7.99 13.78 12.81
CA TYR A 65 6.97 13.12 12.01
C TYR A 65 6.95 11.61 12.27
N GLN A 66 8.10 10.94 12.17
CA GLN A 66 8.23 9.50 12.42
C GLN A 66 7.71 9.09 13.81
N LYS A 67 7.98 9.91 14.84
CA LYS A 67 7.56 9.60 16.20
C LYS A 67 6.12 10.03 16.51
N SER A 68 5.69 11.16 15.99
CA SER A 68 4.35 11.70 16.27
C SER A 68 3.23 10.89 15.65
N VAL A 69 3.47 10.23 14.52
CA VAL A 69 2.43 9.39 13.88
C VAL A 69 2.06 8.23 14.81
N ASN A 70 3.05 7.50 15.33
CA ASN A 70 2.80 6.41 16.28
C ASN A 70 2.09 6.94 17.55
N LEU A 71 2.55 8.06 18.11
CA LEU A 71 1.96 8.68 19.30
C LEU A 71 0.49 9.11 19.08
N LEU A 72 0.18 9.62 17.89
CA LEU A 72 -1.19 10.00 17.54
C LEU A 72 -2.10 8.79 17.36
N ASP A 73 -1.57 7.69 16.83
CA ASP A 73 -2.31 6.43 16.69
C ASP A 73 -2.58 5.81 18.07
N GLU A 74 -1.57 5.72 18.95
CA GLU A 74 -1.73 5.29 20.34
C GLU A 74 -2.74 6.14 21.12
N TRP A 75 -2.71 7.47 20.89
CA TRP A 75 -3.67 8.38 21.50
C TRP A 75 -5.11 8.16 21.03
N ARG A 76 -5.32 7.87 19.73
CA ARG A 76 -6.64 7.54 19.20
C ARG A 76 -7.16 6.24 19.75
N GLU A 77 -6.28 5.23 19.87
CA GLU A 77 -6.60 3.95 20.45
C GLU A 77 -7.01 4.10 21.91
N LEU A 78 -6.21 4.80 22.72
CA LEU A 78 -6.53 5.09 24.12
C LEU A 78 -7.89 5.81 24.25
N LYS A 79 -8.17 6.80 23.43
CA LYS A 79 -9.47 7.49 23.43
C LYS A 79 -10.62 6.52 23.11
N SER A 80 -10.42 5.64 22.13
CA SER A 80 -11.41 4.62 21.76
C SER A 80 -11.64 3.65 22.92
N ASP A 81 -10.59 3.21 23.56
CA ASP A 81 -10.63 2.28 24.71
C ASP A 81 -11.35 2.87 25.92
N LEU A 82 -11.15 4.16 26.20
CA LEU A 82 -11.82 4.88 27.27
C LEU A 82 -13.32 5.14 27.00
N GLN A 83 -13.72 5.22 25.73
CA GLN A 83 -15.09 5.51 25.34
C GLN A 83 -15.96 4.27 25.15
N HIS A 84 -15.36 3.08 25.02
CA HIS A 84 -16.07 1.85 24.69
C HIS A 84 -15.81 0.77 25.76
N GLU A 85 -16.74 0.61 26.69
CA GLU A 85 -16.77 -0.56 27.57
C GLU A 85 -16.88 -1.87 26.77
N LYS A 86 -15.85 -2.72 26.83
CA LYS A 86 -15.83 -4.17 26.49
C LYS A 86 -16.16 -4.66 25.08
N ASN A 87 -16.37 -3.80 24.08
CA ASN A 87 -16.58 -4.27 22.71
C ASN A 87 -15.57 -3.63 21.74
N GLN A 88 -14.27 -3.76 22.04
CA GLN A 88 -13.21 -3.24 21.17
C GLN A 88 -13.31 -3.82 19.75
N ILE A 89 -13.65 -2.95 18.80
CA ILE A 89 -13.56 -3.24 17.38
C ILE A 89 -12.16 -2.82 16.95
N THR A 90 -11.32 -3.78 16.60
CA THR A 90 -9.98 -3.50 16.06
C THR A 90 -10.14 -3.03 14.62
N HIS A 91 -9.82 -1.77 14.35
CA HIS A 91 -9.80 -1.23 13.00
C HIS A 91 -8.47 -1.54 12.34
N CYS A 92 -8.53 -2.08 11.12
CA CYS A 92 -7.38 -2.45 10.32
C CYS A 92 -7.54 -1.94 8.89
N VAL A 93 -6.59 -1.17 8.41
CA VAL A 93 -6.52 -0.68 7.03
C VAL A 93 -5.46 -1.45 6.28
N ILE A 94 -5.87 -2.20 5.25
CA ILE A 94 -5.02 -3.06 4.45
C ILE A 94 -4.82 -2.42 3.08
N GLY A 95 -3.56 -2.21 2.67
CA GLY A 95 -3.22 -1.87 1.29
C GLY A 95 -2.87 -3.13 0.51
N ALA A 96 -3.37 -3.30 -0.72
CA ALA A 96 -3.01 -4.47 -1.48
C ALA A 96 -2.91 -4.20 -2.99
N SER A 97 -1.94 -4.88 -3.63
CA SER A 97 -1.78 -4.85 -5.08
C SER A 97 -2.98 -5.45 -5.80
N HIS A 98 -3.20 -5.05 -7.05
CA HIS A 98 -4.39 -5.43 -7.81
C HIS A 98 -4.63 -6.95 -7.85
N THR A 99 -3.64 -7.72 -8.25
CA THR A 99 -3.77 -9.18 -8.35
C THR A 99 -4.07 -9.81 -6.99
N TYR A 100 -3.33 -9.40 -5.95
CA TYR A 100 -3.54 -9.93 -4.61
C TYR A 100 -4.93 -9.60 -4.06
N SER A 101 -5.38 -8.35 -4.24
CA SER A 101 -6.67 -7.87 -3.74
C SER A 101 -7.86 -8.66 -4.30
N ILE A 102 -7.77 -9.07 -5.57
CA ILE A 102 -8.92 -9.67 -6.25
C ILE A 102 -8.89 -11.19 -6.14
N TYR A 103 -7.72 -11.81 -6.24
CA TYR A 103 -7.61 -13.27 -6.39
C TYR A 103 -7.09 -14.01 -5.15
N VAL A 104 -6.59 -13.31 -4.14
CA VAL A 104 -6.03 -13.94 -2.93
C VAL A 104 -6.65 -13.39 -1.65
N LEU A 105 -6.76 -12.08 -1.55
CA LEU A 105 -7.24 -11.41 -0.34
C LEU A 105 -8.66 -11.80 0.09
N PRO A 106 -9.64 -12.06 -0.79
CA PRO A 106 -10.99 -12.43 -0.37
C PRO A 106 -11.03 -13.66 0.56
N ASP A 107 -10.31 -14.72 0.22
CA ASP A 107 -10.23 -15.93 1.05
C ASP A 107 -9.57 -15.63 2.40
N LEU A 108 -8.51 -14.83 2.39
CA LEU A 108 -7.85 -14.40 3.61
C LEU A 108 -8.78 -13.59 4.51
N ILE A 109 -9.57 -12.66 3.95
CA ILE A 109 -10.54 -11.86 4.72
C ILE A 109 -11.60 -12.73 5.38
N ILE A 110 -12.13 -13.72 4.65
CA ILE A 110 -13.12 -14.65 5.21
C ILE A 110 -12.53 -15.40 6.41
N GLN A 111 -11.30 -15.88 6.29
CA GLN A 111 -10.60 -16.58 7.38
C GLN A 111 -10.30 -15.64 8.56
N LEU A 112 -9.82 -14.43 8.29
CA LEU A 112 -9.55 -13.42 9.30
C LEU A 112 -10.81 -13.08 10.11
N LYS A 113 -11.95 -12.90 9.45
CA LYS A 113 -13.23 -12.59 10.13
C LYS A 113 -13.73 -13.75 11.00
N ARG A 114 -13.38 -14.99 10.67
CA ARG A 114 -13.71 -16.16 11.51
C ARG A 114 -12.87 -16.21 12.79
N VAL A 115 -11.58 -15.88 12.69
CA VAL A 115 -10.63 -15.94 13.81
C VAL A 115 -10.70 -14.66 14.66
N PHE A 116 -10.91 -13.51 14.03
CA PHE A 116 -10.99 -12.18 14.64
C PHE A 116 -12.36 -11.54 14.34
N PRO A 117 -13.45 -11.99 14.96
CA PRO A 117 -14.80 -11.54 14.61
C PRO A 117 -15.05 -10.04 14.86
N LYS A 118 -14.29 -9.43 15.79
CA LYS A 118 -14.35 -8.00 16.10
C LYS A 118 -13.46 -7.12 15.21
N LEU A 119 -12.80 -7.69 14.21
CA LEU A 119 -11.96 -6.96 13.28
C LEU A 119 -12.81 -6.17 12.27
N SER A 120 -12.65 -4.86 12.22
CA SER A 120 -13.18 -3.98 11.16
C SER A 120 -12.10 -3.76 10.12
N ILE A 121 -12.36 -4.10 8.87
CA ILE A 121 -11.36 -4.10 7.80
C ILE A 121 -11.72 -3.06 6.75
N THR A 122 -10.75 -2.20 6.41
CA THR A 122 -10.79 -1.34 5.23
C THR A 122 -9.72 -1.81 4.25
N ILE A 123 -10.08 -2.03 2.99
CA ILE A 123 -9.16 -2.46 1.93
C ILE A 123 -8.94 -1.31 0.97
N LYS A 124 -7.68 -0.96 0.72
CA LYS A 124 -7.26 0.03 -0.29
C LYS A 124 -6.56 -0.69 -1.43
N LEU A 125 -7.19 -0.66 -2.61
CA LEU A 125 -6.59 -1.19 -3.85
C LEU A 125 -5.54 -0.21 -4.37
N MET A 126 -4.30 -0.68 -4.58
CA MET A 126 -3.15 0.15 -4.94
C MET A 126 -2.18 -0.63 -5.85
N ASN A 127 -1.19 0.04 -6.45
CA ASN A 127 -0.02 -0.67 -6.97
C ASN A 127 1.02 -0.92 -5.88
N SER A 128 2.02 -1.77 -6.15
CA SER A 128 3.01 -2.16 -5.12
C SER A 128 3.79 -0.98 -4.55
N LEU A 129 4.10 0.05 -5.35
CA LEU A 129 4.80 1.24 -4.87
C LEU A 129 3.91 2.07 -3.95
N ALA A 130 2.67 2.32 -4.36
CA ALA A 130 1.72 3.08 -3.55
C ALA A 130 1.41 2.39 -2.20
N VAL A 131 1.40 1.04 -2.16
CA VAL A 131 1.26 0.30 -0.89
C VAL A 131 2.44 0.60 0.05
N VAL A 132 3.67 0.59 -0.46
CA VAL A 132 4.87 0.91 0.34
C VAL A 132 4.82 2.35 0.83
N GLU A 133 4.45 3.31 -0.02
CA GLU A 133 4.31 4.71 0.37
C GLU A 133 3.21 4.93 1.42
N ALA A 134 2.04 4.31 1.23
CA ALA A 134 0.94 4.38 2.18
C ALA A 134 1.30 3.77 3.54
N LEU A 135 2.09 2.69 3.56
CA LEU A 135 2.61 2.09 4.78
C LEU A 135 3.59 3.04 5.49
N ASN A 136 4.48 3.70 4.76
CA ASN A 136 5.38 4.73 5.30
C ASN A 136 4.66 5.93 5.87
N ARG A 137 3.54 6.34 5.23
CA ARG A 137 2.71 7.47 5.69
C ARG A 137 1.69 7.08 6.76
N HIS A 138 1.71 5.84 7.23
CA HIS A 138 0.74 5.31 8.21
C HIS A 138 -0.72 5.41 7.75
N GLU A 139 -0.97 5.42 6.44
CA GLU A 139 -2.31 5.40 5.85
C GLU A 139 -2.90 3.99 5.80
N ILE A 140 -2.06 2.98 5.99
CA ILE A 140 -2.40 1.56 6.11
C ILE A 140 -1.61 0.92 7.26
N ASP A 141 -2.14 -0.14 7.84
CA ASP A 141 -1.52 -0.87 8.94
C ASP A 141 -0.51 -1.90 8.43
N PHE A 142 -0.84 -2.63 7.38
CA PHE A 142 0.07 -3.51 6.65
C PHE A 142 -0.37 -3.64 5.19
N GLY A 143 0.49 -4.21 4.36
CA GLY A 143 0.20 -4.30 2.94
C GLY A 143 0.61 -5.60 2.28
N PHE A 144 0.01 -5.84 1.10
CA PHE A 144 0.33 -6.96 0.23
C PHE A 144 0.85 -6.46 -1.11
N ILE A 145 2.06 -6.87 -1.47
CA ILE A 145 2.72 -6.47 -2.70
C ILE A 145 3.23 -7.66 -3.49
N GLU A 146 3.47 -7.46 -4.76
CA GLU A 146 4.01 -8.48 -5.68
C GLU A 146 5.39 -8.09 -6.25
N LYS A 147 5.84 -6.85 -6.04
CA LYS A 147 7.15 -6.37 -6.46
C LYS A 147 8.11 -6.38 -5.27
N PRO A 148 9.28 -7.03 -5.37
CA PRO A 148 10.28 -7.03 -4.31
C PRO A 148 11.02 -5.69 -4.25
N LEU A 149 10.33 -4.65 -3.81
CA LEU A 149 10.90 -3.31 -3.65
C LEU A 149 11.94 -3.29 -2.51
N SER A 150 12.97 -2.45 -2.67
CA SER A 150 13.89 -2.12 -1.58
C SER A 150 13.15 -1.24 -0.58
N MET A 151 13.15 -1.62 0.68
CA MET A 151 12.41 -0.93 1.73
C MET A 151 13.32 -0.69 2.94
N LYS A 152 13.28 0.52 3.47
CA LYS A 152 13.93 0.86 4.75
C LYS A 152 12.85 0.84 5.85
N HIS A 153 13.22 0.35 7.03
CA HIS A 153 12.33 0.33 8.21
C HIS A 153 11.02 -0.48 8.03
N MET A 154 11.07 -1.52 7.22
CA MET A 154 9.93 -2.42 6.97
C MET A 154 10.38 -3.87 6.91
N HIS A 155 9.53 -4.76 7.40
CA HIS A 155 9.66 -6.19 7.20
C HIS A 155 8.89 -6.64 5.96
N ARG A 156 9.45 -7.61 5.26
CA ARG A 156 8.83 -8.27 4.11
C ARG A 156 8.82 -9.77 4.32
N PHE A 157 7.63 -10.36 4.26
CA PHE A 157 7.43 -11.78 4.43
C PHE A 157 6.84 -12.38 3.15
N PRO A 158 7.50 -13.38 2.53
CA PRO A 158 6.95 -14.04 1.36
C PRO A 158 5.72 -14.87 1.79
N LEU A 159 4.64 -14.78 1.01
CA LEU A 159 3.39 -15.51 1.26
C LEU A 159 3.17 -16.63 0.26
N VAL A 160 2.63 -16.34 -0.89
CA VAL A 160 2.19 -17.28 -1.90
C VAL A 160 2.97 -17.06 -3.20
N LYS A 161 3.32 -18.14 -3.88
CA LYS A 161 3.86 -18.08 -5.24
C LYS A 161 2.76 -17.71 -6.23
N ASP A 162 3.12 -16.99 -7.26
CA ASP A 162 2.26 -16.61 -8.37
C ASP A 162 2.99 -16.88 -9.69
N GLN A 163 2.33 -17.62 -10.57
CA GLN A 163 2.81 -17.91 -11.92
C GLN A 163 2.24 -16.87 -12.87
N LEU A 164 3.08 -16.30 -13.70
CA LEU A 164 2.65 -15.44 -14.80
C LEU A 164 2.44 -16.28 -16.06
N VAL A 165 1.41 -15.91 -16.80
CA VAL A 165 0.99 -16.56 -18.04
C VAL A 165 0.76 -15.50 -19.11
N ILE A 166 0.85 -15.90 -20.37
CA ILE A 166 0.51 -15.06 -21.50
C ILE A 166 -0.88 -15.45 -22.03
N VAL A 167 -1.73 -14.45 -22.18
CA VAL A 167 -3.08 -14.57 -22.76
C VAL A 167 -3.14 -13.75 -24.05
N GLY A 168 -3.78 -14.30 -25.08
CA GLY A 168 -3.83 -13.72 -26.41
C GLY A 168 -2.64 -14.12 -27.27
N ASN A 169 -2.63 -13.68 -28.53
CA ASN A 169 -1.53 -13.95 -29.46
C ASN A 169 -0.49 -12.83 -29.40
N PRO A 170 0.77 -13.10 -28.99
CA PRO A 170 1.82 -12.10 -28.90
C PRO A 170 2.25 -11.47 -30.23
N GLU A 171 1.89 -12.11 -31.37
CA GLU A 171 2.24 -11.66 -32.70
C GLU A 171 1.12 -10.82 -33.34
N ILE A 172 -0.08 -10.84 -32.76
CA ILE A 172 -1.27 -10.21 -33.32
C ILE A 172 -1.92 -9.26 -32.31
N GLY A 173 -2.16 -8.03 -32.70
CA GLY A 173 -2.85 -7.02 -31.89
C GLY A 173 -1.96 -6.31 -30.89
N PRO A 174 -2.51 -5.36 -30.13
CA PRO A 174 -1.75 -4.57 -29.19
C PRO A 174 -1.40 -5.37 -27.94
N TRP A 175 -0.26 -5.03 -27.35
CA TRP A 175 0.11 -5.48 -26.03
C TRP A 175 -0.54 -4.61 -24.96
N LEU A 176 -1.36 -5.21 -24.12
CA LEU A 176 -1.98 -4.54 -22.99
C LEU A 176 -1.01 -4.60 -21.81
N VAL A 177 -0.45 -3.45 -21.46
CA VAL A 177 0.61 -3.36 -20.45
C VAL A 177 0.14 -2.54 -19.24
N ARG A 178 0.64 -2.90 -18.06
CA ARG A 178 0.42 -2.11 -16.85
C ARG A 178 1.39 -0.94 -16.81
N GLU A 179 1.12 0.01 -15.93
CA GLU A 179 2.01 1.12 -15.63
C GLU A 179 3.34 0.64 -15.00
N GLU A 180 4.41 1.42 -15.14
CA GLU A 180 5.78 1.08 -14.68
C GLU A 180 5.88 0.74 -13.19
N THR A 181 5.00 1.33 -12.38
CA THR A 181 4.96 1.12 -10.93
C THR A 181 4.29 -0.19 -10.52
N SER A 182 3.64 -0.88 -11.46
CA SER A 182 3.02 -2.19 -11.18
C SER A 182 4.05 -3.31 -11.07
N GLY A 183 3.69 -4.36 -10.32
CA GLY A 183 4.56 -5.52 -10.15
C GLY A 183 4.73 -6.37 -11.41
N VAL A 184 3.78 -6.35 -12.35
CA VAL A 184 3.83 -7.16 -13.58
C VAL A 184 4.53 -6.45 -14.73
N TYR A 185 4.64 -5.13 -14.70
CA TYR A 185 5.27 -4.34 -15.77
C TYR A 185 6.68 -4.83 -16.13
N TYR A 186 7.53 -5.04 -15.11
CA TYR A 186 8.89 -5.54 -15.32
C TYR A 186 8.92 -6.86 -16.11
N TYR A 187 8.05 -7.80 -15.78
CA TYR A 187 8.00 -9.10 -16.48
C TYR A 187 7.47 -8.95 -17.92
N THR A 188 6.51 -8.06 -18.13
CA THR A 188 5.96 -7.78 -19.46
C THR A 188 7.01 -7.14 -20.37
N GLN A 189 7.70 -6.11 -19.91
CA GLN A 189 8.76 -5.44 -20.70
C GLN A 189 9.91 -6.41 -20.99
N ARG A 190 10.35 -7.18 -20.01
CA ARG A 190 11.36 -8.21 -20.21
C ARG A 190 10.95 -9.21 -21.29
N TYR A 191 9.69 -9.66 -21.31
CA TYR A 191 9.20 -10.58 -22.33
C TYR A 191 9.20 -9.95 -23.71
N ILE A 192 8.73 -8.71 -23.82
CA ILE A 192 8.70 -7.93 -25.06
C ILE A 192 10.11 -7.77 -25.63
N GLU A 193 11.08 -7.43 -24.80
CA GLU A 193 12.49 -7.27 -25.19
C GLU A 193 13.12 -8.61 -25.61
N GLU A 194 12.92 -9.67 -24.82
CA GLU A 194 13.50 -11.00 -25.11
C GLU A 194 12.99 -11.62 -26.42
N HIS A 195 11.80 -11.22 -26.89
CA HIS A 195 11.18 -11.75 -28.10
C HIS A 195 11.13 -10.75 -29.27
N ASP A 196 11.82 -9.59 -29.15
CA ASP A 196 11.84 -8.50 -30.17
C ASP A 196 10.42 -8.12 -30.64
N ILE A 197 9.48 -8.02 -29.71
CA ILE A 197 8.10 -7.70 -29.99
C ILE A 197 7.96 -6.20 -30.33
N LYS A 198 7.40 -5.88 -31.51
CA LYS A 198 7.28 -4.52 -32.05
C LYS A 198 5.85 -4.01 -32.11
N GLN A 199 4.89 -4.79 -31.62
CA GLN A 199 3.48 -4.42 -31.60
C GLN A 199 3.22 -3.21 -30.72
N GLU A 200 2.16 -2.48 -31.03
CA GLU A 200 1.69 -1.35 -30.23
C GLU A 200 1.45 -1.76 -28.77
N GLN A 201 1.83 -0.89 -27.86
CA GLN A 201 1.56 -1.07 -26.42
C GLN A 201 0.45 -0.12 -25.97
N VAL A 202 -0.58 -0.67 -25.33
CA VAL A 202 -1.67 0.08 -24.70
C VAL A 202 -1.50 0.03 -23.19
N SER A 203 -1.16 1.17 -22.61
CA SER A 203 -0.97 1.27 -21.14
C SER A 203 -2.32 1.35 -20.41
N ILE A 204 -2.53 0.45 -19.45
CA ILE A 204 -3.79 0.33 -18.70
C ILE A 204 -3.45 0.21 -17.20
N HIS A 205 -3.90 1.18 -16.41
CA HIS A 205 -3.57 1.27 -14.96
C HIS A 205 -4.45 0.37 -14.07
N ASN A 206 -5.22 -0.53 -14.65
CA ASN A 206 -6.10 -1.44 -13.92
C ASN A 206 -6.01 -2.85 -14.50
N ASN A 207 -5.75 -3.84 -13.64
CA ASN A 207 -5.61 -5.23 -14.06
C ASN A 207 -6.92 -5.83 -14.60
N GLU A 208 -8.06 -5.47 -13.98
CA GLU A 208 -9.36 -6.01 -14.37
C GLU A 208 -9.83 -5.51 -15.74
N ILE A 209 -9.44 -4.29 -16.12
CA ILE A 209 -9.69 -3.79 -17.46
C ILE A 209 -8.90 -4.63 -18.49
N ILE A 210 -7.64 -4.98 -18.21
CA ILE A 210 -6.85 -5.86 -19.07
C ILE A 210 -7.55 -7.23 -19.20
N VAL A 211 -7.93 -7.84 -18.09
CA VAL A 211 -8.64 -9.13 -18.07
C VAL A 211 -9.96 -9.05 -18.87
N ALA A 212 -10.71 -7.97 -18.70
CA ALA A 212 -11.97 -7.78 -19.41
C ALA A 212 -11.78 -7.63 -20.94
N LEU A 213 -10.71 -6.96 -21.39
CA LEU A 213 -10.35 -6.86 -22.81
C LEU A 213 -9.91 -8.20 -23.38
N LEU A 214 -9.07 -8.95 -22.64
CA LEU A 214 -8.63 -10.29 -23.01
C LEU A 214 -9.82 -11.26 -23.14
N LYS A 215 -10.81 -11.20 -22.24
CA LYS A 215 -12.06 -11.97 -22.33
C LYS A 215 -12.89 -11.67 -23.58
N LYS A 216 -12.71 -10.48 -24.15
CA LYS A 216 -13.34 -10.09 -25.44
C LYS A 216 -12.46 -10.43 -26.65
N GLY A 217 -11.34 -11.11 -26.45
CA GLY A 217 -10.39 -11.46 -27.52
C GLY A 217 -9.57 -10.28 -28.02
N TYR A 218 -9.47 -9.17 -27.25
CA TYR A 218 -8.72 -7.98 -27.66
C TYR A 218 -7.34 -7.94 -27.02
N GLY A 219 -6.30 -7.95 -27.84
CA GLY A 219 -4.91 -7.78 -27.44
C GLY A 219 -4.26 -9.02 -26.83
N CYS A 220 -3.06 -8.81 -26.33
CA CYS A 220 -2.24 -9.81 -25.64
C CYS A 220 -1.67 -9.21 -24.36
N SER A 221 -1.51 -9.99 -23.30
CA SER A 221 -0.91 -9.51 -22.07
C SER A 221 -0.28 -10.64 -21.25
N ILE A 222 0.67 -10.28 -20.38
CA ILE A 222 1.15 -11.12 -19.31
C ILE A 222 0.38 -10.78 -18.04
N ILE A 223 -0.29 -11.76 -17.48
CA ILE A 223 -1.10 -11.64 -16.26
C ILE A 223 -0.80 -12.80 -15.31
N SER A 224 -1.28 -12.72 -14.08
CA SER A 224 -1.28 -13.85 -13.16
C SER A 224 -2.14 -14.99 -13.70
N GLU A 225 -1.70 -16.24 -13.52
CA GLU A 225 -2.50 -17.42 -13.83
C GLU A 225 -3.84 -17.40 -13.08
N ARG A 226 -3.88 -16.84 -11.88
CA ARG A 226 -5.09 -16.64 -11.08
C ARG A 226 -6.12 -15.74 -11.78
N ALA A 227 -5.64 -14.75 -12.53
CA ALA A 227 -6.46 -13.82 -13.30
C ALA A 227 -6.90 -14.40 -14.67
N ALA A 228 -6.21 -15.42 -15.15
CA ALA A 228 -6.46 -16.06 -16.44
C ALA A 228 -7.54 -17.15 -16.38
N GLN A 229 -8.21 -17.36 -15.25
CA GLN A 229 -9.26 -18.38 -15.13
C GLN A 229 -10.36 -18.17 -16.16
N GLY A 230 -10.65 -19.23 -16.93
CA GLY A 230 -11.63 -19.22 -18.02
C GLY A 230 -11.13 -18.57 -19.30
N LEU A 231 -9.83 -18.32 -19.43
CA LEU A 231 -9.16 -17.87 -20.65
C LEU A 231 -8.16 -18.93 -21.12
N ASP A 232 -7.97 -19.02 -22.42
CA ASP A 232 -6.87 -19.79 -23.00
C ASP A 232 -5.56 -19.05 -22.76
N TYR A 233 -4.60 -19.71 -22.12
CA TYR A 233 -3.30 -19.13 -21.81
C TYR A 233 -2.15 -20.08 -22.04
N LYS A 234 -0.95 -19.53 -22.21
CA LYS A 234 0.31 -20.24 -22.27
C LYS A 234 1.11 -19.98 -21.00
N LEU A 235 1.54 -21.05 -20.34
CA LEU A 235 2.46 -20.96 -19.20
C LEU A 235 3.81 -20.36 -19.64
N LEU A 236 4.34 -19.46 -18.83
CA LEU A 236 5.68 -18.94 -18.98
C LEU A 236 6.66 -19.76 -18.12
N SER A 237 7.96 -19.69 -18.46
CA SER A 237 9.00 -20.39 -17.73
C SER A 237 9.13 -19.91 -16.28
N GLU A 238 9.87 -20.64 -15.45
CA GLU A 238 10.07 -20.34 -14.02
C GLU A 238 10.61 -18.92 -13.75
N LYS A 239 11.34 -18.31 -14.69
CA LYS A 239 11.80 -16.91 -14.57
C LYS A 239 10.66 -15.88 -14.52
N TYR A 240 9.43 -16.30 -14.85
CA TYR A 240 8.20 -15.53 -14.76
C TYR A 240 7.34 -15.93 -13.54
N GLN A 241 7.93 -16.60 -12.57
CA GLN A 241 7.34 -16.79 -11.26
C GLN A 241 7.69 -15.61 -10.35
N ARG A 242 6.75 -15.24 -9.50
CA ARG A 242 6.92 -14.20 -8.48
C ARG A 242 6.31 -14.65 -7.16
N HIS A 243 6.47 -13.84 -6.13
CA HIS A 243 5.81 -14.05 -4.85
C HIS A 243 4.94 -12.85 -4.51
N PHE A 244 3.86 -13.10 -3.83
CA PHE A 244 3.21 -12.08 -3.05
C PHE A 244 3.88 -11.98 -1.68
N TYR A 245 3.99 -10.76 -1.19
CA TYR A 245 4.65 -10.46 0.07
C TYR A 245 3.71 -9.68 0.98
N LEU A 246 3.67 -10.05 2.25
CA LEU A 246 3.18 -9.20 3.32
C LEU A 246 4.29 -8.21 3.69
N ILE A 247 3.95 -6.95 3.79
CA ILE A 247 4.86 -5.91 4.31
C ILE A 247 4.27 -5.24 5.54
N THR A 248 5.12 -5.01 6.53
CA THR A 248 4.77 -4.34 7.79
C THR A 248 5.86 -3.35 8.16
N ARG A 249 5.57 -2.41 9.04
CA ARG A 249 6.59 -1.57 9.67
C ARG A 249 7.44 -2.39 10.64
N ASP A 250 8.67 -1.95 10.91
CA ASP A 250 9.59 -2.60 11.88
C ASP A 250 9.04 -2.53 13.32
N GLN A 251 8.33 -1.44 13.65
CA GLN A 251 7.69 -1.24 14.93
C GLN A 251 6.18 -1.18 14.75
N GLU A 252 5.51 -2.27 15.05
CA GLU A 252 4.05 -2.31 15.16
C GLU A 252 3.71 -2.08 16.64
N SER A 253 3.10 -0.94 16.94
CA SER A 253 2.78 -0.53 18.31
C SER A 253 1.49 -1.17 18.85
N ARG A 254 0.67 -1.78 17.98
CA ARG A 254 -0.61 -2.37 18.36
C ARG A 254 -0.52 -3.89 18.50
N ASP A 255 -0.72 -4.36 19.72
CA ASP A 255 -0.69 -5.80 20.09
C ASP A 255 -1.64 -6.65 19.22
N GLU A 256 -2.82 -6.13 18.90
CA GLU A 256 -3.84 -6.80 18.11
C GLU A 256 -3.42 -6.96 16.63
N LEU A 257 -2.81 -5.92 16.03
CA LEU A 257 -2.30 -6.00 14.67
C LEU A 257 -1.09 -6.95 14.58
N SER A 258 -0.26 -6.97 15.60
CA SER A 258 0.86 -7.92 15.71
C SER A 258 0.38 -9.38 15.74
N LYS A 259 -0.70 -9.68 16.47
CA LYS A 259 -1.35 -11.01 16.49
C LYS A 259 -1.89 -11.36 15.09
N LEU A 260 -2.52 -10.40 14.42
CA LEU A 260 -3.08 -10.56 13.08
C LEU A 260 -2.00 -10.86 12.04
N VAL A 261 -0.92 -10.08 12.03
CA VAL A 261 0.25 -10.28 11.17
C VAL A 261 0.89 -11.64 11.43
N THR A 262 1.05 -12.02 12.69
CA THR A 262 1.61 -13.32 13.09
C THR A 262 0.74 -14.47 12.58
N TRP A 263 -0.57 -14.37 12.71
CA TRP A 263 -1.50 -15.36 12.21
C TRP A 263 -1.43 -15.49 10.68
N ILE A 264 -1.42 -14.38 9.92
CA ILE A 264 -1.27 -14.39 8.45
C ILE A 264 0.03 -15.09 8.04
N ARG A 265 1.13 -14.82 8.74
CA ARG A 265 2.42 -15.46 8.47
C ARG A 265 2.40 -16.96 8.73
N GLN A 266 1.70 -17.39 9.77
CA GLN A 266 1.56 -18.82 10.08
C GLN A 266 0.77 -19.55 8.99
N GLN A 267 -0.38 -18.99 8.57
CA GLN A 267 -1.17 -19.57 7.47
C GLN A 267 -0.34 -19.76 6.19
N ALA A 268 0.50 -18.76 5.86
CA ALA A 268 1.36 -18.84 4.68
C ALA A 268 2.48 -19.90 4.81
N ARG A 269 2.94 -20.21 6.02
CA ARG A 269 3.92 -21.29 6.27
C ARG A 269 3.26 -22.65 6.12
N ASP A 270 2.09 -22.82 6.74
CA ASP A 270 1.35 -24.08 6.72
C ASP A 270 0.94 -24.48 5.28
N ALA A 271 0.54 -23.50 4.47
CA ALA A 271 0.23 -23.69 3.05
C ALA A 271 1.44 -24.04 2.15
N ARG A 272 2.67 -23.87 2.63
CA ARG A 272 3.89 -24.25 1.89
C ARG A 272 4.41 -25.64 2.28
N SER A 273 3.98 -26.12 3.43
CA SER A 273 4.41 -27.40 3.99
C SER A 273 3.53 -28.57 3.53
N ASN A 274 2.39 -28.26 2.93
CA ASN A 274 1.45 -29.19 2.27
C ASN A 274 1.59 -29.08 0.75
#